data_d2a6367e392a12956fc6da81f418cf7a
#
_entry.id   d2a6367e392a12956fc6da81f418cf7a
#
_cell.length_a   1.000
_cell.length_b   1.000
_cell.length_c   1.000
_cell.angle_alpha   90.00
_cell.angle_beta   90.00
_cell.angle_gamma   90.00
#
_symmetry.space_group_name_H-M   'P 1'
#
loop_
_entity.id
_entity.type
_entity.pdbx_description
1 polymer ?
#
loop_
_entity_poly.entity_id
_entity_poly.type
_entity_poly.pdbx_seq_one_letter_code
_entity_poly.pdbx_strand_id
1 'polypeptide(L)'
;IGPRHGVLTRWLRHRSRSQNVRRENTLKAMFQVLEGRNAQPEESVSIKELAERRGETIEEISIQTKELKRHDLATLHEEGNIVLFTPTGWQLACKIVRNHRLWELYLTNAANIAPDHVHDDAEEIEHILGDEVVRELERMLEDTTRDPHGKIIPGLNEIHKPFTPTIGEPSGYGGNS
;
A
#
# COMPACT_ATOMS: atom_id res chain seq x y z
N ILE A 1 -41.66 15.08 2.92
CA ILE A 1 -40.70 15.92 2.19
C ILE A 1 -39.30 15.53 2.59
N GLY A 2 -38.59 14.73 1.78
CA GLY A 2 -37.15 14.69 1.66
C GLY A 2 -36.35 13.52 2.15
N PRO A 3 -36.44 12.26 1.61
CA PRO A 3 -35.43 11.23 1.85
C PRO A 3 -34.26 11.28 0.86
N ARG A 4 -34.19 12.27 -0.04
CA ARG A 4 -33.16 12.31 -1.11
C ARG A 4 -31.75 12.70 -0.65
N HIS A 5 -31.62 13.46 0.44
CA HIS A 5 -30.29 13.87 0.95
C HIS A 5 -29.51 12.72 1.61
N GLY A 6 -30.17 11.78 2.26
CA GLY A 6 -29.52 10.65 2.92
C GLY A 6 -28.90 9.63 1.96
N VAL A 7 -29.54 9.39 0.80
CA VAL A 7 -29.05 8.44 -0.22
C VAL A 7 -27.84 9.00 -0.94
N LEU A 8 -27.85 10.27 -1.31
CA LEU A 8 -26.75 10.94 -2.00
C LEU A 8 -25.52 11.05 -1.10
N THR A 9 -25.68 11.44 0.17
CA THR A 9 -24.58 11.51 1.13
C THR A 9 -24.00 10.13 1.44
N ARG A 10 -24.85 9.10 1.50
CA ARG A 10 -24.43 7.71 1.68
C ARG A 10 -23.65 7.18 0.47
N TRP A 11 -24.12 7.49 -0.73
CA TRP A 11 -23.44 7.16 -1.98
C TRP A 11 -22.10 7.89 -2.13
N LEU A 12 -22.02 9.18 -1.83
CA LEU A 12 -20.79 9.97 -1.85
C LEU A 12 -19.78 9.45 -0.82
N ARG A 13 -20.20 9.10 0.38
CA ARG A 13 -19.33 8.49 1.40
C ARG A 13 -18.82 7.12 0.95
N HIS A 14 -19.67 6.31 0.35
CA HIS A 14 -19.26 4.99 -0.17
C HIS A 14 -18.27 5.12 -1.32
N ARG A 15 -18.51 6.06 -2.24
CA ARG A 15 -17.60 6.35 -3.36
C ARG A 15 -16.24 6.88 -2.88
N SER A 16 -16.24 7.83 -1.95
CA SER A 16 -15.02 8.37 -1.34
C SER A 16 -14.23 7.27 -0.63
N ARG A 17 -14.91 6.41 0.12
CA ARG A 17 -14.28 5.26 0.80
C ARG A 17 -13.66 4.26 -0.18
N SER A 18 -14.35 3.93 -1.26
CA SER A 18 -13.82 3.01 -2.28
C SER A 18 -12.62 3.59 -3.02
N GLN A 19 -12.56 4.90 -3.24
CA GLN A 19 -11.37 5.57 -3.81
C GLN A 19 -10.18 5.57 -2.85
N ASN A 20 -10.42 5.79 -1.55
CA ASN A 20 -9.38 5.69 -0.54
C ASN A 20 -8.79 4.27 -0.48
N VAL A 21 -9.65 3.26 -0.45
CA VAL A 21 -9.25 1.84 -0.47
C VAL A 21 -8.41 1.53 -1.70
N ARG A 22 -8.79 2.02 -2.89
CA ARG A 22 -8.00 1.83 -4.11
C ARG A 22 -6.61 2.45 -4.03
N ARG A 23 -6.51 3.69 -3.51
CA ARG A 23 -5.22 4.36 -3.30
C ARG A 23 -4.32 3.58 -2.35
N GLU A 24 -4.86 3.17 -1.21
CA GLU A 24 -4.15 2.39 -0.21
C GLU A 24 -3.66 1.05 -0.79
N ASN A 25 -4.50 0.35 -1.52
CA ASN A 25 -4.14 -0.90 -2.17
C ASN A 25 -3.07 -0.72 -3.26
N THR A 26 -3.07 0.41 -3.97
CA THR A 26 -2.03 0.71 -4.96
C THR A 26 -0.69 1.01 -4.28
N LEU A 27 -0.69 1.79 -3.19
CA LEU A 27 0.52 2.04 -2.39
C LEU A 27 1.07 0.74 -1.79
N LYS A 28 0.20 -0.10 -1.26
CA LYS A 28 0.57 -1.43 -0.75
C LYS A 28 1.22 -2.29 -1.85
N ALA A 29 0.65 -2.29 -3.05
CA ALA A 29 1.21 -3.03 -4.19
C ALA A 29 2.59 -2.49 -4.61
N MET A 30 2.80 -1.17 -4.65
CA MET A 30 4.10 -0.57 -4.91
C MET A 30 5.14 -1.03 -3.87
N PHE A 31 4.80 -0.98 -2.59
CA PHE A 31 5.66 -1.48 -1.51
C PHE A 31 6.02 -2.96 -1.72
N GLN A 32 5.05 -3.80 -2.02
CA GLN A 32 5.24 -5.23 -2.20
C GLN A 32 6.10 -5.57 -3.44
N VAL A 33 6.04 -4.77 -4.50
CA VAL A 33 6.91 -4.92 -5.67
C VAL A 33 8.36 -4.64 -5.28
N LEU A 34 8.63 -3.54 -4.57
CA LEU A 34 9.97 -3.20 -4.09
C LEU A 34 10.50 -4.25 -3.11
N GLU A 35 9.67 -4.67 -2.16
CA GLU A 35 10.02 -5.72 -1.20
C GLU A 35 10.39 -7.04 -1.89
N GLY A 36 9.62 -7.45 -2.89
CA GLY A 36 9.86 -8.69 -3.65
C GLY A 36 11.18 -8.68 -4.43
N ARG A 37 11.71 -7.50 -4.75
CA ARG A 37 13.01 -7.30 -5.41
C ARG A 37 14.15 -7.03 -4.43
N ASN A 38 13.87 -6.93 -3.13
CA ASN A 38 14.77 -6.37 -2.11
C ASN A 38 15.31 -4.98 -2.50
N ALA A 39 14.47 -4.20 -3.17
CA ALA A 39 14.79 -2.87 -3.68
C ALA A 39 14.67 -1.80 -2.57
N GLN A 40 15.33 -0.65 -2.80
CA GLN A 40 15.25 0.48 -1.88
C GLN A 40 13.96 1.28 -2.11
N PRO A 41 13.48 2.03 -1.09
CA PRO A 41 12.28 2.86 -1.21
C PRO A 41 12.32 3.88 -2.34
N GLU A 42 13.51 4.33 -2.70
CA GLU A 42 13.79 5.33 -3.73
C GLU A 42 13.72 4.78 -5.16
N GLU A 43 13.65 3.46 -5.30
CA GLU A 43 13.63 2.83 -6.61
C GLU A 43 12.25 2.93 -7.28
N SER A 44 12.27 2.95 -8.58
CA SER A 44 11.04 3.04 -9.38
C SER A 44 10.34 1.69 -9.50
N VAL A 45 9.03 1.75 -9.65
CA VAL A 45 8.16 0.61 -9.98
C VAL A 45 7.55 0.87 -11.35
N SER A 46 7.53 -0.12 -12.23
CA SER A 46 6.86 0.04 -13.53
C SER A 46 5.35 -0.17 -13.41
N ILE A 47 4.60 0.50 -14.27
CA ILE A 47 3.14 0.32 -14.39
C ILE A 47 2.80 -1.15 -14.69
N LYS A 48 3.65 -1.81 -15.47
CA LYS A 48 3.48 -3.23 -15.81
C LYS A 48 3.62 -4.14 -14.59
N GLU A 49 4.65 -3.95 -13.75
CA GLU A 49 4.82 -4.73 -12.51
C GLU A 49 3.63 -4.56 -11.56
N LEU A 50 3.09 -3.34 -11.48
CA LEU A 50 1.90 -3.07 -10.68
C LEU A 50 0.67 -3.76 -11.25
N ALA A 51 0.47 -3.73 -12.57
CA ALA A 51 -0.63 -4.39 -13.24
C ALA A 51 -0.59 -5.90 -12.99
N GLU A 52 0.57 -6.52 -13.16
CA GLU A 52 0.78 -7.94 -12.87
C GLU A 52 0.53 -8.27 -11.39
N ARG A 53 1.05 -7.44 -10.47
CA ARG A 53 0.87 -7.64 -9.03
C ARG A 53 -0.58 -7.55 -8.59
N ARG A 54 -1.35 -6.64 -9.19
CA ARG A 54 -2.74 -6.36 -8.84
C ARG A 54 -3.74 -7.23 -9.62
N GLY A 55 -3.30 -7.87 -10.71
CA GLY A 55 -4.21 -8.56 -11.63
C GLY A 55 -5.16 -7.59 -12.36
N GLU A 56 -4.72 -6.35 -12.57
CA GLU A 56 -5.48 -5.28 -13.23
C GLU A 56 -4.82 -4.90 -14.56
N THR A 57 -5.55 -4.17 -15.41
CA THR A 57 -5.03 -3.70 -16.69
C THR A 57 -4.05 -2.53 -16.51
N ILE A 58 -3.20 -2.30 -17.52
CA ILE A 58 -2.28 -1.15 -17.54
C ILE A 58 -3.05 0.17 -17.46
N GLU A 59 -4.21 0.26 -18.12
CA GLU A 59 -5.08 1.43 -18.12
C GLU A 59 -5.62 1.72 -16.71
N GLU A 60 -6.09 0.70 -16.01
CA GLU A 60 -6.59 0.84 -14.63
C GLU A 60 -5.49 1.30 -13.68
N ILE A 61 -4.30 0.70 -13.76
CA ILE A 61 -3.15 1.11 -12.96
C ILE A 61 -2.69 2.52 -13.32
N SER A 62 -2.70 2.89 -14.60
CA SER A 62 -2.35 4.25 -15.03
C SER A 62 -3.29 5.31 -14.43
N ILE A 63 -4.57 5.01 -14.33
CA ILE A 63 -5.55 5.89 -13.67
C ILE A 63 -5.23 5.99 -12.16
N GLN A 64 -4.97 4.87 -11.51
CA GLN A 64 -4.67 4.83 -10.07
C GLN A 64 -3.37 5.55 -9.73
N THR A 65 -2.31 5.39 -10.52
CA THR A 65 -1.03 6.08 -10.31
C THR A 65 -1.12 7.59 -10.55
N LYS A 66 -1.93 8.03 -11.52
CA LYS A 66 -2.27 9.46 -11.69
C LYS A 66 -3.00 10.01 -10.47
N GLU A 67 -3.87 9.22 -9.86
CA GLU A 67 -4.54 9.61 -8.62
C GLU A 67 -3.56 9.70 -7.44
N LEU A 68 -2.59 8.79 -7.33
CA LEU A 68 -1.52 8.92 -6.34
C LEU A 68 -0.71 10.21 -6.53
N LYS A 69 -0.37 10.56 -7.77
CA LYS A 69 0.32 11.81 -8.11
C LYS A 69 -0.49 13.05 -7.68
N ARG A 70 -1.81 13.04 -7.90
CA ARG A 70 -2.70 14.15 -7.49
C ARG A 70 -2.73 14.37 -5.98
N HIS A 71 -2.50 13.33 -5.19
CA HIS A 71 -2.45 13.37 -3.72
C HIS A 71 -1.02 13.50 -3.16
N ASP A 72 -0.04 13.78 -4.00
CA ASP A 72 1.38 13.87 -3.63
C ASP A 72 1.93 12.61 -2.93
N LEU A 73 1.42 11.45 -3.32
CA LEU A 73 1.85 10.15 -2.79
C LEU A 73 2.86 9.45 -3.70
N ALA A 74 2.90 9.83 -4.97
CA ALA A 74 3.84 9.31 -5.95
C ALA A 74 4.21 10.35 -7.00
N THR A 75 5.38 10.18 -7.60
CA THR A 75 5.77 10.86 -8.85
C THR A 75 5.65 9.89 -10.00
N LEU A 76 5.19 10.39 -11.15
CA LEU A 76 4.96 9.59 -12.34
C LEU A 76 5.81 10.12 -13.50
N HIS A 77 6.61 9.25 -14.09
CA HIS A 77 7.37 9.50 -15.30
C HIS A 77 6.71 8.80 -16.47
N GLU A 78 5.89 9.55 -17.22
CA GLU A 78 5.02 8.99 -18.27
C GLU A 78 5.81 8.37 -19.42
N GLU A 79 6.95 8.97 -19.81
CA GLU A 79 7.81 8.45 -20.88
C GLU A 79 8.39 7.06 -20.57
N GLY A 80 8.67 6.78 -19.28
CA GLY A 80 9.18 5.49 -18.83
C GLY A 80 8.12 4.54 -18.29
N ASN A 81 6.84 4.95 -18.24
CA ASN A 81 5.77 4.19 -17.56
C ASN A 81 6.17 3.71 -16.16
N ILE A 82 6.86 4.58 -15.42
CA ILE A 82 7.37 4.29 -14.07
C ILE A 82 6.78 5.24 -13.04
N VAL A 83 6.64 4.73 -11.83
CA VAL A 83 6.15 5.45 -10.67
C VAL A 83 7.14 5.28 -9.52
N LEU A 84 7.35 6.37 -8.77
CA LEU A 84 8.19 6.40 -7.57
C LEU A 84 7.37 6.90 -6.39
N PHE A 85 7.69 6.43 -5.21
CA PHE A 85 7.14 7.01 -3.99
C PHE A 85 7.61 8.46 -3.80
N THR A 86 6.73 9.30 -3.27
CA THR A 86 7.15 10.48 -2.52
C THR A 86 7.47 10.05 -1.07
N PRO A 87 8.18 10.88 -0.28
CA PRO A 87 8.35 10.61 1.15
C PRO A 87 7.03 10.37 1.88
N THR A 88 6.00 11.17 1.58
CA THR A 88 4.65 11.02 2.13
C THR A 88 4.00 9.71 1.71
N GLY A 89 4.12 9.35 0.42
CA GLY A 89 3.60 8.09 -0.10
C GLY A 89 4.27 6.86 0.50
N TRP A 90 5.58 6.91 0.69
CA TRP A 90 6.33 5.84 1.37
C TRP A 90 5.88 5.65 2.82
N GLN A 91 5.79 6.75 3.59
CA GLN A 91 5.32 6.70 4.97
C GLN A 91 3.92 6.08 5.08
N LEU A 92 3.02 6.50 4.19
CA LEU A 92 1.66 5.95 4.16
C LEU A 92 1.65 4.47 3.76
N ALA A 93 2.45 4.07 2.76
CA ALA A 93 2.58 2.67 2.36
C ALA A 93 3.11 1.78 3.49
N CYS A 94 4.16 2.22 4.18
CA CYS A 94 4.69 1.52 5.36
C CYS A 94 3.62 1.35 6.45
N LYS A 95 2.85 2.40 6.73
CA LYS A 95 1.76 2.36 7.71
C LYS A 95 0.67 1.36 7.30
N ILE A 96 0.25 1.38 6.04
CA ILE A 96 -0.76 0.46 5.51
C ILE A 96 -0.27 -0.99 5.62
N VAL A 97 0.95 -1.27 5.16
CA VAL A 97 1.54 -2.62 5.22
C VAL A 97 1.71 -3.09 6.67
N ARG A 98 2.18 -2.19 7.56
CA ARG A 98 2.29 -2.48 8.99
C ARG A 98 0.94 -2.88 9.58
N ASN A 99 -0.09 -2.06 9.38
CA ASN A 99 -1.42 -2.30 9.90
C ASN A 99 -1.99 -3.63 9.40
N HIS A 100 -1.86 -3.89 8.10
CA HIS A 100 -2.29 -5.15 7.50
C HIS A 100 -1.61 -6.36 8.16
N ARG A 101 -0.28 -6.34 8.29
CA ARG A 101 0.50 -7.44 8.87
C ARG A 101 0.25 -7.63 10.37
N LEU A 102 -0.01 -6.55 11.10
CA LEU A 102 -0.43 -6.63 12.50
C LEU A 102 -1.81 -7.29 12.64
N TRP A 103 -2.74 -6.98 11.74
CA TRP A 103 -4.05 -7.63 11.73
C TRP A 103 -3.95 -9.13 11.41
N GLU A 104 -3.14 -9.51 10.42
CA GLU A 104 -2.89 -10.93 10.12
C GLU A 104 -2.32 -11.66 11.34
N LEU A 105 -1.36 -11.05 12.03
CA LEU A 105 -0.74 -11.60 13.22
C LEU A 105 -1.75 -11.75 14.37
N TYR A 106 -2.57 -10.73 14.61
CA TYR A 106 -3.64 -10.77 15.62
C TYR A 106 -4.68 -11.86 15.31
N LEU A 107 -5.17 -11.92 14.10
CA LEU A 107 -6.19 -12.90 13.71
C LEU A 107 -5.65 -14.33 13.84
N THR A 108 -4.40 -14.55 13.53
CA THR A 108 -3.75 -15.86 13.68
C THR A 108 -3.55 -16.22 15.14
N ASN A 109 -3.01 -15.33 15.96
CA ASN A 109 -2.60 -15.62 17.32
C ASN A 109 -3.73 -15.51 18.34
N ALA A 110 -4.60 -14.50 18.21
CA ALA A 110 -5.65 -14.22 19.20
C ALA A 110 -7.00 -14.80 18.81
N ALA A 111 -7.34 -14.84 17.52
CA ALA A 111 -8.61 -15.35 17.02
C ALA A 111 -8.52 -16.78 16.48
N ASN A 112 -7.35 -17.43 16.52
CA ASN A 112 -7.11 -18.79 16.03
C ASN A 112 -7.54 -19.03 14.57
N ILE A 113 -7.44 -18.01 13.73
CA ILE A 113 -7.69 -18.14 12.30
C ILE A 113 -6.43 -18.71 11.63
N ALA A 114 -6.61 -19.71 10.77
CA ALA A 114 -5.48 -20.31 10.05
C ALA A 114 -4.77 -19.29 9.14
N PRO A 115 -3.42 -19.30 9.04
CA PRO A 115 -2.65 -18.31 8.28
C PRO A 115 -3.03 -18.20 6.80
N ASP A 116 -3.55 -19.26 6.20
CA ASP A 116 -4.01 -19.30 4.81
C ASP A 116 -5.35 -18.58 4.58
N HIS A 117 -6.12 -18.33 5.62
CA HIS A 117 -7.40 -17.62 5.58
C HIS A 117 -7.34 -16.20 6.13
N VAL A 118 -6.31 -15.86 6.90
CA VAL A 118 -6.22 -14.59 7.64
C VAL A 118 -6.04 -13.37 6.75
N HIS A 119 -5.51 -13.55 5.54
CA HIS A 119 -5.21 -12.45 4.64
C HIS A 119 -6.47 -11.68 4.21
N ASP A 120 -7.51 -12.38 3.78
CA ASP A 120 -8.76 -11.76 3.32
C ASP A 120 -9.47 -11.03 4.46
N ASP A 121 -9.52 -11.64 5.66
CA ASP A 121 -10.12 -11.03 6.84
C ASP A 121 -9.35 -9.78 7.28
N ALA A 122 -8.01 -9.80 7.22
CA ALA A 122 -7.17 -8.65 7.53
C ALA A 122 -7.40 -7.51 6.51
N GLU A 123 -7.55 -7.83 5.23
CA GLU A 123 -7.83 -6.84 4.17
C GLU A 123 -9.17 -6.12 4.37
N GLU A 124 -10.20 -6.82 4.83
CA GLU A 124 -11.50 -6.20 5.14
C GLU A 124 -11.42 -5.29 6.35
N ILE A 125 -10.70 -5.69 7.40
CA ILE A 125 -10.65 -4.99 8.68
C ILE A 125 -9.73 -3.76 8.62
N GLU A 126 -8.59 -3.82 7.94
CA GLU A 126 -7.59 -2.75 7.92
C GLU A 126 -8.14 -1.39 7.45
N HIS A 127 -9.14 -1.41 6.58
CA HIS A 127 -9.79 -0.22 6.05
C HIS A 127 -10.92 0.34 6.94
N ILE A 128 -11.31 -0.38 7.97
CA ILE A 128 -12.46 -0.04 8.81
C ILE A 128 -12.02 0.55 10.15
N LEU A 129 -10.90 0.09 10.68
CA LEU A 129 -10.46 0.40 12.03
C LEU A 129 -9.33 1.42 12.03
N GLY A 130 -9.43 2.37 12.98
CA GLY A 130 -8.48 3.48 13.10
C GLY A 130 -7.21 3.13 13.88
N ASP A 131 -6.30 4.09 13.93
CA ASP A 131 -4.97 3.98 14.54
C ASP A 131 -5.00 3.59 16.04
N GLU A 132 -6.09 3.91 16.75
CA GLU A 132 -6.23 3.55 18.18
C GLU A 132 -6.33 2.03 18.36
N VAL A 133 -7.09 1.38 17.48
CA VAL A 133 -7.23 -0.10 17.51
C VAL A 133 -5.91 -0.76 17.15
N VAL A 134 -5.18 -0.23 16.18
CA VAL A 134 -3.84 -0.74 15.82
C VAL A 134 -2.88 -0.66 17.00
N ARG A 135 -2.88 0.44 17.74
CA ARG A 135 -2.07 0.59 18.96
C ARG A 135 -2.46 -0.41 20.06
N GLU A 136 -3.75 -0.73 20.17
CA GLU A 136 -4.20 -1.75 21.09
C GLU A 136 -3.74 -3.15 20.67
N LEU A 137 -3.79 -3.45 19.36
CA LEU A 137 -3.25 -4.70 18.81
C LEU A 137 -1.75 -4.86 19.12
N GLU A 138 -0.97 -3.80 18.93
CA GLU A 138 0.47 -3.80 19.25
C GLU A 138 0.74 -4.13 20.72
N ARG A 139 -0.10 -3.64 21.62
CA ARG A 139 0.02 -3.96 23.07
C ARG A 139 -0.38 -5.41 23.40
N MET A 140 -1.30 -5.98 22.64
CA MET A 140 -1.77 -7.36 22.84
C MET A 140 -0.84 -8.42 22.26
N LEU A 141 0.02 -8.04 21.32
CA LEU A 141 0.93 -8.93 20.61
C LEU A 141 2.30 -8.95 21.31
N GLU A 142 2.82 -10.15 21.58
CA GLU A 142 4.13 -10.33 22.21
C GLU A 142 5.28 -9.98 21.25
N ASP A 143 5.14 -10.32 19.99
CA ASP A 143 6.12 -10.05 18.92
C ASP A 143 5.41 -9.47 17.70
N THR A 144 5.81 -8.26 17.32
CA THR A 144 5.27 -7.52 16.17
C THR A 144 6.30 -7.35 15.06
N THR A 145 7.35 -8.17 15.02
CA THR A 145 8.43 -8.05 14.02
C THR A 145 8.12 -8.76 12.71
N ARG A 146 7.34 -9.83 12.75
CA ARG A 146 6.96 -10.61 11.57
C ARG A 146 5.50 -11.01 11.59
N ASP A 147 4.91 -11.04 10.40
CA ASP A 147 3.55 -11.54 10.17
C ASP A 147 3.52 -13.10 10.19
N PRO A 148 2.32 -13.72 10.13
CA PRO A 148 2.19 -15.19 10.11
C PRO A 148 2.86 -15.87 8.90
N HIS A 149 3.14 -15.11 7.83
CA HIS A 149 3.83 -15.58 6.63
C HIS A 149 5.36 -15.36 6.69
N GLY A 150 5.86 -14.86 7.83
CA GLY A 150 7.28 -14.58 8.06
C GLY A 150 7.81 -13.28 7.45
N LYS A 151 6.95 -12.44 6.89
CA LYS A 151 7.33 -11.14 6.33
C LYS A 151 7.55 -10.12 7.45
N ILE A 152 8.54 -9.25 7.26
CA ILE A 152 8.86 -8.20 8.22
C ILE A 152 7.72 -7.20 8.31
N ILE A 153 7.30 -6.90 9.54
CA ILE A 153 6.35 -5.82 9.83
C ILE A 153 7.15 -4.52 9.90
N PRO A 154 6.89 -3.52 9.03
CA PRO A 154 7.61 -2.25 9.05
C PRO A 154 7.58 -1.59 10.43
N GLY A 155 8.75 -1.26 10.98
CA GLY A 155 8.89 -0.57 12.25
C GLY A 155 8.48 0.91 12.16
N LEU A 156 8.12 1.51 13.29
CA LEU A 156 7.80 2.94 13.34
C LEU A 156 8.97 3.82 12.89
N ASN A 157 10.20 3.39 13.15
CA ASN A 157 11.42 4.09 12.71
C ASN A 157 11.56 4.08 11.18
N GLU A 158 11.12 3.03 10.51
CA GLU A 158 11.15 2.94 9.05
C GLU A 158 10.14 3.88 8.40
N ILE A 159 8.97 4.05 9.02
CA ILE A 159 7.92 4.96 8.57
C ILE A 159 8.43 6.41 8.55
N HIS A 160 9.25 6.78 9.52
CA HIS A 160 9.76 8.15 9.68
C HIS A 160 11.16 8.37 9.11
N LYS A 161 11.77 7.35 8.49
CA LYS A 161 13.09 7.48 7.87
C LYS A 161 13.01 8.42 6.67
N PRO A 162 13.80 9.52 6.65
CA PRO A 162 13.84 10.39 5.47
C PRO A 162 14.51 9.67 4.31
N PHE A 163 13.96 9.82 3.12
CA PHE A 163 14.60 9.38 1.90
C PHE A 163 14.39 10.43 0.79
N THR A 164 15.29 10.42 -0.19
CA THR A 164 15.18 11.24 -1.39
C THR A 164 14.99 10.29 -2.57
N PRO A 165 13.87 10.36 -3.30
CA PRO A 165 13.64 9.52 -4.47
C PRO A 165 14.76 9.69 -5.49
N THR A 166 15.39 8.60 -5.91
CA THR A 166 16.42 8.61 -6.94
C THR A 166 15.81 8.08 -8.24
N ILE A 167 15.80 8.93 -9.27
CA ILE A 167 15.46 8.49 -10.62
C ILE A 167 16.66 7.70 -11.09
N GLY A 168 16.54 6.39 -11.21
CA GLY A 168 17.56 5.55 -11.83
C GLY A 168 17.81 6.07 -13.25
N GLU A 169 19.05 6.40 -13.57
CA GLU A 169 19.43 6.69 -14.95
C GLU A 169 19.03 5.49 -15.82
N PRO A 170 18.41 5.72 -16.99
CA PRO A 170 18.13 4.62 -17.91
C PRO A 170 19.49 3.97 -18.21
N SER A 171 19.60 2.67 -17.94
CA SER A 171 20.81 1.90 -18.22
C SER A 171 21.15 2.09 -19.69
N GLY A 172 22.24 2.82 -19.93
CA GLY A 172 22.69 3.14 -21.26
C GLY A 172 22.84 1.87 -22.09
N TYR A 173 22.13 1.82 -23.19
CA TYR A 173 22.43 0.90 -24.26
C TYR A 173 23.89 1.16 -24.69
N GLY A 174 24.79 0.34 -24.22
CA GLY A 174 26.16 0.28 -24.74
C GLY A 174 26.09 -0.09 -26.21
N GLY A 175 26.15 0.91 -27.07
CA GLY A 175 26.41 0.70 -28.47
C GLY A 175 27.84 0.19 -28.62
N ASN A 176 27.96 -1.05 -29.02
CA ASN A 176 29.22 -1.59 -29.53
C ASN A 176 29.39 -1.13 -30.99
N SER A 177 30.42 -0.34 -31.22
CA SER A 177 31.03 -0.10 -32.54
C SER A 177 32.11 -1.13 -32.78
#